data_086c2a5c0c2bb1a6c446172f25011034
#
_entry.id   086c2a5c0c2bb1a6c446172f25011034
#
_cell.length_a   1.000
_cell.length_b   1.000
_cell.length_c   1.000
_cell.angle_alpha   90.00
_cell.angle_beta   90.00
_cell.angle_gamma   90.00
#
_symmetry.space_group_name_H-M   'P 1'
#
loop_
_entity.id
_entity.type
_entity.pdbx_description
1 polymer ?
#
loop_
_entity_poly.entity_id
_entity_poly.type
_entity_poly.pdbx_seq_one_letter_code
_entity_poly.pdbx_strand_id
1 'polypeptide(L)'
;RVSGLAAQVWNFEPLYRTPFVKIGDWQFAFSETTIIYQMWEGLYWDIRFSIGEDGETFMTRFGKPFEHYIQEITCAAAKNAEEKYSVLFQNEFPYMYKGESKASSDCYFRIGNVLIAVEAKAKSPHSDTLTGVSREAINTEVNELMVDPVIQVLTRLNEINSDDNNIPEETLKFFFGVEQTIILSVSMEKVQPIGELLFDFDAQVKQHLSHTNVVCYHNISVEDYEVVCNLIENCPDELPTILTSWYKDQRVDKRSAVVLVNYLSSYGKQYV
;
A
#
# COMPACT_ATOMS: atom_id res chain seq x y z
N ARG A 1 5.34 -8.01 38.73
CA ARG A 1 5.27 -9.50 38.72
C ARG A 1 5.42 -9.94 37.26
N VAL A 2 6.60 -10.46 36.93
CA VAL A 2 6.99 -10.91 35.59
C VAL A 2 6.62 -12.40 35.42
N SER A 3 5.38 -12.78 35.63
CA SER A 3 4.94 -14.19 35.58
C SER A 3 4.14 -14.53 34.33
N GLY A 4 4.49 -13.95 33.18
CA GLY A 4 3.90 -14.26 31.88
C GLY A 4 4.88 -14.14 30.72
N LEU A 5 6.10 -13.74 31.00
CA LEU A 5 7.11 -13.41 29.96
C LEU A 5 7.80 -14.61 29.31
N ALA A 6 7.57 -15.84 29.79
CA ALA A 6 8.27 -17.01 29.25
C ALA A 6 7.81 -17.43 27.84
N ALA A 7 6.67 -16.93 27.35
CA ALA A 7 6.15 -17.24 26.01
C ALA A 7 6.33 -16.12 24.99
N GLN A 8 6.81 -14.94 25.41
CA GLN A 8 6.94 -13.76 24.54
C GLN A 8 8.36 -13.17 24.60
N VAL A 9 9.35 -13.95 24.22
CA VAL A 9 10.78 -13.57 24.29
C VAL A 9 11.10 -12.33 23.43
N TRP A 10 10.21 -11.94 22.50
CA TRP A 10 10.46 -10.87 21.53
C TRP A 10 9.32 -9.85 21.40
N ASN A 11 8.43 -9.74 22.39
CA ASN A 11 7.40 -8.71 22.37
C ASN A 11 7.97 -7.36 22.82
N PHE A 12 8.30 -6.51 21.86
CA PHE A 12 8.78 -5.14 22.08
C PHE A 12 7.64 -4.10 22.13
N GLU A 13 6.38 -4.50 21.91
CA GLU A 13 5.22 -3.60 21.92
C GLU A 13 5.17 -2.66 23.13
N PRO A 14 5.42 -3.10 24.38
CA PRO A 14 5.43 -2.19 25.53
C PRO A 14 6.48 -1.08 25.40
N LEU A 15 7.60 -1.34 24.71
CA LEU A 15 8.66 -0.35 24.52
C LEU A 15 8.34 0.65 23.40
N TYR A 16 7.55 0.23 22.42
CA TYR A 16 7.03 1.15 21.40
C TYR A 16 5.97 2.08 21.98
N ARG A 17 5.09 1.59 22.87
CA ARG A 17 4.06 2.41 23.53
C ARG A 17 4.64 3.33 24.60
N THR A 18 5.66 2.88 25.30
CA THR A 18 6.32 3.65 26.38
C THR A 18 7.83 3.60 26.19
N PRO A 19 8.38 4.44 25.29
CA PRO A 19 9.80 4.39 24.90
C PRO A 19 10.75 4.79 26.03
N PHE A 20 10.22 5.25 27.17
CA PHE A 20 11.01 5.64 28.32
C PHE A 20 10.89 4.60 29.44
N VAL A 21 12.02 4.14 29.93
CA VAL A 21 12.13 3.24 31.09
C VAL A 21 12.62 4.02 32.29
N LYS A 22 11.88 3.95 33.39
CA LYS A 22 12.29 4.57 34.66
C LYS A 22 13.06 3.57 35.51
N ILE A 23 14.30 3.93 35.89
CA ILE A 23 15.12 3.15 36.81
C ILE A 23 15.54 4.08 37.95
N GLY A 24 14.95 3.91 39.12
CA GLY A 24 15.14 4.85 40.25
C GLY A 24 14.58 6.23 39.88
N ASP A 25 15.43 7.25 40.00
CA ASP A 25 15.07 8.64 39.65
C ASP A 25 15.42 9.01 38.20
N TRP A 26 16.02 8.07 37.45
CA TRP A 26 16.44 8.30 36.08
C TRP A 26 15.39 7.80 35.08
N GLN A 27 15.23 8.54 33.97
CA GLN A 27 14.44 8.13 32.81
C GLN A 27 15.39 7.93 31.63
N PHE A 28 15.31 6.76 31.01
CA PHE A 28 16.12 6.41 29.87
C PHE A 28 15.22 6.15 28.67
N ALA A 29 15.58 6.70 27.53
CA ALA A 29 15.02 6.27 26.26
C ALA A 29 15.57 4.89 25.91
N PHE A 30 14.69 3.96 25.53
CA PHE A 30 15.11 2.61 25.13
C PHE A 30 15.96 2.67 23.85
N SER A 31 15.50 3.42 22.84
CA SER A 31 16.25 3.74 21.64
C SER A 31 15.68 5.00 20.97
N GLU A 32 16.46 5.65 20.14
CA GLU A 32 15.98 6.76 19.31
C GLU A 32 14.86 6.32 18.38
N THR A 33 14.97 5.12 17.82
CA THR A 33 13.97 4.54 16.92
C THR A 33 12.61 4.41 17.61
N THR A 34 12.54 3.98 18.86
CA THR A 34 11.28 3.86 19.60
C THR A 34 10.65 5.21 19.90
N ILE A 35 11.44 6.24 20.11
CA ILE A 35 10.95 7.61 20.29
C ILE A 35 10.37 8.14 18.98
N ILE A 36 11.11 8.00 17.88
CA ILE A 36 10.67 8.44 16.55
C ILE A 36 9.37 7.71 16.17
N TYR A 37 9.32 6.40 16.38
CA TYR A 37 8.10 5.61 16.14
C TYR A 37 6.92 6.15 16.95
N GLN A 38 7.09 6.40 18.27
CA GLN A 38 6.03 6.92 19.11
C GLN A 38 5.58 8.34 18.68
N MET A 39 6.48 9.17 18.19
CA MET A 39 6.12 10.51 17.68
C MET A 39 5.36 10.44 16.36
N TRP A 40 5.64 9.46 15.54
CA TRP A 40 5.10 9.32 14.17
C TRP A 40 3.84 8.46 14.14
N GLU A 41 3.92 7.25 14.71
CA GLU A 41 2.87 6.24 14.70
C GLU A 41 2.02 6.26 15.99
N GLY A 42 2.66 6.62 17.12
CA GLY A 42 2.04 6.51 18.45
C GLY A 42 0.79 7.34 18.58
N LEU A 43 0.75 8.54 18.00
CA LEU A 43 -0.44 9.40 18.05
C LEU A 43 -1.66 8.73 17.39
N TYR A 44 -1.47 8.07 16.27
CA TYR A 44 -2.52 7.29 15.61
C TYR A 44 -3.08 6.20 16.54
N TRP A 45 -2.16 5.41 17.13
CA TRP A 45 -2.54 4.33 18.03
C TRP A 45 -3.16 4.85 19.34
N ASP A 46 -2.63 5.92 19.90
CA ASP A 46 -3.18 6.56 21.10
C ASP A 46 -4.60 7.08 20.88
N ILE A 47 -4.86 7.72 19.76
CA ILE A 47 -6.20 8.15 19.36
C ILE A 47 -7.11 6.93 19.21
N ARG A 48 -6.69 5.92 18.45
CA ARG A 48 -7.48 4.71 18.21
C ARG A 48 -7.85 3.97 19.47
N PHE A 49 -6.91 3.81 20.41
CA PHE A 49 -7.15 3.15 21.68
C PHE A 49 -7.96 3.98 22.68
N SER A 50 -7.87 5.31 22.60
CA SER A 50 -8.64 6.20 23.49
C SER A 50 -10.13 6.21 23.17
N ILE A 51 -10.52 5.87 21.96
CA ILE A 51 -11.92 5.85 21.49
C ILE A 51 -12.64 4.55 21.92
N GLY A 52 -11.91 3.54 22.42
CA GLY A 52 -12.48 2.29 22.96
C GLY A 52 -13.18 1.45 21.89
N GLU A 53 -14.42 1.01 22.19
CA GLU A 53 -15.24 0.16 21.30
C GLU A 53 -15.60 0.83 19.95
N ASP A 54 -15.46 2.15 19.85
CA ASP A 54 -15.65 2.90 18.62
C ASP A 54 -14.45 2.86 17.65
N GLY A 55 -13.49 1.97 17.89
CA GLY A 55 -12.30 1.81 17.02
C GLY A 55 -12.65 1.50 15.56
N GLU A 56 -13.73 0.76 15.29
CA GLU A 56 -14.23 0.53 13.92
C GLU A 56 -14.75 1.83 13.29
N THR A 57 -15.47 2.64 14.05
CA THR A 57 -15.93 3.96 13.59
C THR A 57 -14.76 4.89 13.28
N PHE A 58 -13.70 4.86 14.08
CA PHE A 58 -12.48 5.62 13.82
C PHE A 58 -11.85 5.19 12.50
N MET A 59 -11.67 3.89 12.27
CA MET A 59 -11.09 3.35 11.03
C MET A 59 -11.91 3.74 9.80
N THR A 60 -13.23 3.63 9.88
CA THR A 60 -14.14 4.03 8.80
C THR A 60 -14.03 5.53 8.50
N ARG A 61 -13.91 6.36 9.54
CA ARG A 61 -13.76 7.81 9.38
C ARG A 61 -12.37 8.21 8.90
N PHE A 62 -11.34 7.48 9.28
CA PHE A 62 -9.97 7.73 8.87
C PHE A 62 -9.69 7.24 7.45
N GLY A 63 -10.43 6.23 6.96
CA GLY A 63 -10.31 5.70 5.61
C GLY A 63 -10.42 6.77 4.54
N LYS A 64 -11.51 7.55 4.56
CA LYS A 64 -11.75 8.58 3.57
C LYS A 64 -10.69 9.69 3.50
N PRO A 65 -10.23 10.29 4.62
CA PRO A 65 -9.08 11.21 4.61
C PRO A 65 -7.81 10.60 4.01
N PHE A 66 -7.53 9.32 4.28
CA PHE A 66 -6.36 8.64 3.73
C PHE A 66 -6.49 8.43 2.22
N GLU A 67 -7.62 7.90 1.74
CA GLU A 67 -7.94 7.78 0.31
C GLU A 67 -7.81 9.14 -0.39
N HIS A 68 -8.38 10.19 0.19
CA HIS A 68 -8.30 11.55 -0.35
C HIS A 68 -6.86 12.06 -0.41
N TYR A 69 -6.06 11.82 0.62
CA TYR A 69 -4.64 12.16 0.62
C TYR A 69 -3.89 11.48 -0.55
N ILE A 70 -4.09 10.18 -0.74
CA ILE A 70 -3.48 9.43 -1.85
C ILE A 70 -3.91 10.01 -3.21
N GLN A 71 -5.20 10.34 -3.38
CA GLN A 71 -5.70 10.97 -4.59
C GLN A 71 -5.08 12.36 -4.83
N GLU A 72 -4.98 13.20 -3.79
CA GLU A 72 -4.42 14.55 -3.89
C GLU A 72 -2.94 14.54 -4.29
N ILE A 73 -2.10 13.73 -3.64
CA ILE A 73 -0.67 13.67 -3.96
C ILE A 73 -0.43 13.09 -5.36
N THR A 74 -1.24 12.10 -5.78
CA THR A 74 -1.16 11.53 -7.14
C THR A 74 -1.56 12.56 -8.18
N CYS A 75 -2.67 13.27 -7.95
CA CYS A 75 -3.15 14.32 -8.85
C CYS A 75 -2.12 15.45 -8.98
N ALA A 76 -1.52 15.87 -7.86
CA ALA A 76 -0.49 16.90 -7.86
C ALA A 76 0.74 16.46 -8.67
N ALA A 77 1.25 15.26 -8.43
CA ALA A 77 2.39 14.71 -9.15
C ALA A 77 2.12 14.57 -10.66
N ALA A 78 0.94 14.07 -11.03
CA ALA A 78 0.54 13.94 -12.44
C ALA A 78 0.44 15.31 -13.13
N LYS A 79 -0.15 16.31 -12.48
CA LYS A 79 -0.23 17.69 -13.01
C LYS A 79 1.15 18.32 -13.21
N ASN A 80 2.05 18.15 -12.24
CA ASN A 80 3.41 18.68 -12.35
C ASN A 80 4.20 17.98 -13.47
N ALA A 81 3.89 16.70 -13.74
CA ALA A 81 4.49 15.95 -14.85
C ALA A 81 3.89 16.31 -16.23
N GLU A 82 2.62 16.72 -16.30
CA GLU A 82 1.88 16.94 -17.54
C GLU A 82 2.55 17.94 -18.48
N GLU A 83 3.20 18.97 -17.93
CA GLU A 83 3.92 19.98 -18.73
C GLU A 83 5.12 19.42 -19.50
N LYS A 84 5.72 18.31 -19.03
CA LYS A 84 6.92 17.69 -19.62
C LYS A 84 6.66 16.32 -20.21
N TYR A 85 5.68 15.61 -19.68
CA TYR A 85 5.43 14.21 -19.98
C TYR A 85 3.93 13.99 -20.18
N SER A 86 3.56 13.02 -21.00
CA SER A 86 2.16 12.64 -21.24
C SER A 86 1.65 11.74 -20.10
N VAL A 87 1.55 12.27 -18.88
CA VAL A 87 0.95 11.59 -17.73
C VAL A 87 -0.51 12.00 -17.63
N LEU A 88 -1.42 11.02 -17.64
CA LEU A 88 -2.84 11.24 -17.45
C LEU A 88 -3.25 10.75 -16.07
N PHE A 89 -4.22 11.42 -15.46
CA PHE A 89 -4.74 11.08 -14.14
C PHE A 89 -6.26 10.94 -14.15
N GLN A 90 -6.78 9.95 -13.44
CA GLN A 90 -8.20 9.70 -13.26
C GLN A 90 -8.48 9.39 -11.79
N ASN A 91 -9.34 10.18 -11.17
CA ASN A 91 -9.88 9.90 -9.84
C ASN A 91 -10.84 8.71 -9.85
N GLU A 92 -11.16 8.22 -8.67
CA GLU A 92 -12.31 7.36 -8.45
C GLU A 92 -13.56 7.92 -9.16
N PHE A 93 -14.32 7.04 -9.79
CA PHE A 93 -15.58 7.38 -10.42
C PHE A 93 -16.64 6.30 -10.16
N PRO A 94 -17.90 6.71 -9.99
CA PRO A 94 -19.01 5.78 -9.87
C PRO A 94 -19.37 5.19 -11.24
N TYR A 95 -19.80 3.93 -11.26
CA TYR A 95 -20.31 3.28 -12.45
C TYR A 95 -21.39 2.27 -12.09
N MET A 96 -22.19 1.88 -13.09
CA MET A 96 -23.15 0.80 -12.96
C MET A 96 -22.61 -0.44 -13.64
N TYR A 97 -22.71 -1.58 -12.99
CA TYR A 97 -22.38 -2.87 -13.57
C TYR A 97 -23.48 -3.88 -13.23
N LYS A 98 -24.10 -4.47 -14.24
CA LYS A 98 -25.24 -5.40 -14.09
C LYS A 98 -26.37 -4.87 -13.20
N GLY A 99 -26.60 -3.54 -13.23
CA GLY A 99 -27.65 -2.89 -12.44
C GLY A 99 -27.26 -2.51 -11.00
N GLU A 100 -26.04 -2.81 -10.58
CA GLU A 100 -25.49 -2.42 -9.28
C GLU A 100 -24.62 -1.17 -9.40
N SER A 101 -24.75 -0.24 -8.44
CA SER A 101 -23.89 0.92 -8.33
C SER A 101 -22.57 0.52 -7.68
N LYS A 102 -21.47 0.82 -8.32
CA LYS A 102 -20.11 0.52 -7.89
C LYS A 102 -19.21 1.75 -7.98
N ALA A 103 -18.07 1.68 -7.31
CA ALA A 103 -16.99 2.65 -7.42
C ALA A 103 -15.77 1.97 -8.04
N SER A 104 -15.02 2.71 -8.86
CA SER A 104 -13.74 2.28 -9.39
C SER A 104 -12.67 2.20 -8.29
N SER A 105 -11.41 1.91 -8.62
CA SER A 105 -10.32 2.06 -7.66
C SER A 105 -10.10 3.53 -7.32
N ASP A 106 -9.43 3.80 -6.20
CA ASP A 106 -9.30 5.14 -5.62
C ASP A 106 -8.69 6.15 -6.58
N CYS A 107 -7.68 5.74 -7.35
CA CYS A 107 -7.21 6.54 -8.48
C CYS A 107 -6.43 5.70 -9.50
N TYR A 108 -6.23 6.31 -10.66
CA TYR A 108 -5.43 5.76 -11.74
C TYR A 108 -4.52 6.84 -12.31
N PHE A 109 -3.35 6.45 -12.76
CA PHE A 109 -2.57 7.28 -13.65
C PHE A 109 -2.04 6.46 -14.81
N ARG A 110 -1.79 7.12 -15.93
CA ARG A 110 -1.39 6.48 -17.17
C ARG A 110 -0.17 7.15 -17.75
N ILE A 111 0.82 6.34 -18.10
CA ILE A 111 2.06 6.76 -18.76
C ILE A 111 2.13 5.99 -20.07
N GLY A 112 1.86 6.68 -21.20
CA GLY A 112 1.80 6.02 -22.51
C GLY A 112 0.74 4.92 -22.56
N ASN A 113 1.17 3.66 -22.75
CA ASN A 113 0.33 2.46 -22.78
C ASN A 113 0.29 1.68 -21.46
N VAL A 114 0.91 2.21 -20.42
CA VAL A 114 0.92 1.58 -19.07
C VAL A 114 -0.09 2.28 -18.17
N LEU A 115 -1.02 1.51 -17.62
CA LEU A 115 -1.95 1.92 -16.57
C LEU A 115 -1.39 1.54 -15.22
N ILE A 116 -1.42 2.46 -14.27
CA ILE A 116 -1.12 2.19 -12.87
C ILE A 116 -2.40 2.45 -12.06
N ALA A 117 -2.96 1.39 -11.50
CA ALA A 117 -4.16 1.43 -10.67
C ALA A 117 -3.78 1.41 -9.20
N VAL A 118 -4.36 2.30 -8.43
CA VAL A 118 -4.04 2.50 -7.02
C VAL A 118 -5.27 2.23 -6.16
N GLU A 119 -5.08 1.41 -5.15
CA GLU A 119 -6.08 1.12 -4.12
C GLU A 119 -5.51 1.43 -2.75
N ALA A 120 -6.11 2.35 -2.03
CA ALA A 120 -5.67 2.80 -0.71
C ALA A 120 -6.38 2.02 0.40
N LYS A 121 -5.63 1.63 1.42
CA LYS A 121 -6.16 0.96 2.61
C LYS A 121 -5.64 1.66 3.86
N ALA A 122 -6.47 2.43 4.51
CA ALA A 122 -6.15 3.15 5.75
C ALA A 122 -6.00 2.20 6.92
N LYS A 123 -5.12 1.21 6.77
CA LYS A 123 -4.88 0.16 7.76
C LYS A 123 -3.39 -0.02 7.97
N SER A 124 -3.00 -0.17 9.23
CA SER A 124 -1.67 -0.65 9.62
C SER A 124 -1.78 -2.08 10.13
N PRO A 125 -0.75 -2.92 9.93
CA PRO A 125 -0.72 -4.25 10.52
C PRO A 125 -0.89 -4.21 12.04
N HIS A 126 -1.61 -5.18 12.59
CA HIS A 126 -1.73 -5.32 14.04
C HIS A 126 -0.38 -5.68 14.68
N SER A 127 -0.20 -5.30 15.95
CA SER A 127 1.00 -5.63 16.72
C SER A 127 1.30 -7.14 16.75
N ASP A 128 0.28 -7.98 16.80
CA ASP A 128 0.40 -9.44 16.81
C ASP A 128 0.98 -9.98 15.50
N THR A 129 0.69 -9.31 14.38
CA THR A 129 1.26 -9.62 13.07
C THR A 129 2.71 -9.17 12.99
N LEU A 130 3.00 -7.94 13.45
CA LEU A 130 4.36 -7.40 13.46
C LEU A 130 5.30 -8.19 14.38
N THR A 131 4.78 -8.76 15.47
CA THR A 131 5.53 -9.57 16.43
C THR A 131 5.56 -11.06 16.07
N GLY A 132 4.81 -11.51 15.06
CA GLY A 132 4.77 -12.91 14.62
C GLY A 132 4.12 -13.87 15.63
N VAL A 133 3.27 -13.37 16.52
CA VAL A 133 2.67 -14.17 17.60
C VAL A 133 1.64 -15.18 17.07
N SER A 134 0.92 -14.83 15.99
CA SER A 134 -0.14 -15.67 15.44
C SER A 134 -0.04 -15.78 13.92
N ARG A 135 0.17 -16.99 13.41
CA ARG A 135 0.15 -17.27 11.97
C ARG A 135 -1.22 -16.95 11.34
N GLU A 136 -2.30 -17.16 12.08
CA GLU A 136 -3.67 -16.87 11.62
C GLU A 136 -3.87 -15.36 11.47
N ALA A 137 -3.43 -14.54 12.44
CA ALA A 137 -3.45 -13.09 12.34
C ALA A 137 -2.63 -12.60 11.15
N ILE A 138 -1.42 -13.13 10.96
CA ILE A 138 -0.57 -12.81 9.82
C ILE A 138 -1.28 -13.11 8.50
N ASN A 139 -1.87 -14.29 8.35
CA ASN A 139 -2.58 -14.68 7.12
C ASN A 139 -3.79 -13.78 6.85
N THR A 140 -4.56 -13.45 7.89
CA THR A 140 -5.72 -12.56 7.76
C THR A 140 -5.27 -11.20 7.26
N GLU A 141 -4.24 -10.61 7.83
CA GLU A 141 -3.76 -9.29 7.42
C GLU A 141 -3.06 -9.28 6.07
N VAL A 142 -2.33 -10.34 5.72
CA VAL A 142 -1.80 -10.51 4.35
C VAL A 142 -2.95 -10.50 3.34
N ASN A 143 -4.04 -11.20 3.63
CA ASN A 143 -5.21 -11.16 2.76
C ASN A 143 -5.79 -9.75 2.68
N GLU A 144 -6.12 -9.12 3.80
CA GLU A 144 -6.80 -7.82 3.84
C GLU A 144 -5.95 -6.66 3.29
N LEU A 145 -4.64 -6.68 3.47
CA LEU A 145 -3.75 -5.59 3.07
C LEU A 145 -3.05 -5.81 1.72
N MET A 146 -2.87 -7.07 1.32
CA MET A 146 -2.10 -7.38 0.11
C MET A 146 -2.96 -8.04 -0.98
N VAL A 147 -3.70 -9.10 -0.62
CA VAL A 147 -4.43 -9.92 -1.62
C VAL A 147 -5.72 -9.23 -2.06
N ASP A 148 -6.60 -8.91 -1.11
CA ASP A 148 -7.92 -8.36 -1.38
C ASP A 148 -7.89 -7.04 -2.17
N PRO A 149 -6.99 -6.07 -1.88
CA PRO A 149 -6.91 -4.85 -2.68
C PRO A 149 -6.54 -5.13 -4.15
N VAL A 150 -5.62 -6.06 -4.39
CA VAL A 150 -5.23 -6.42 -5.77
C VAL A 150 -6.39 -7.10 -6.49
N ILE A 151 -7.09 -8.05 -5.84
CA ILE A 151 -8.27 -8.72 -6.41
C ILE A 151 -9.39 -7.70 -6.67
N GLN A 152 -9.58 -6.74 -5.77
CA GLN A 152 -10.57 -5.68 -5.91
C GLN A 152 -10.30 -4.83 -7.16
N VAL A 153 -9.05 -4.41 -7.37
CA VAL A 153 -8.64 -3.67 -8.58
C VAL A 153 -8.87 -4.51 -9.84
N LEU A 154 -8.45 -5.78 -9.83
CA LEU A 154 -8.64 -6.69 -10.96
C LEU A 154 -10.13 -6.85 -11.32
N THR A 155 -10.97 -7.03 -10.32
CA THR A 155 -12.42 -7.15 -10.51
C THR A 155 -12.98 -5.88 -11.15
N ARG A 156 -12.63 -4.71 -10.64
CA ARG A 156 -13.08 -3.41 -11.16
C ARG A 156 -12.60 -3.16 -12.58
N LEU A 157 -11.34 -3.46 -12.89
CA LEU A 157 -10.82 -3.33 -14.26
C LEU A 157 -11.53 -4.26 -15.24
N ASN A 158 -11.87 -5.49 -14.84
CA ASN A 158 -12.65 -6.41 -15.66
C ASN A 158 -14.07 -5.87 -15.89
N GLU A 159 -14.71 -5.31 -14.87
CA GLU A 159 -16.05 -4.71 -14.98
C GLU A 159 -16.02 -3.46 -15.87
N ILE A 160 -15.00 -2.60 -15.76
CA ILE A 160 -14.79 -1.41 -16.59
C ILE A 160 -14.61 -1.81 -18.08
N ASN A 161 -13.93 -2.90 -18.36
CA ASN A 161 -13.69 -3.40 -19.72
C ASN A 161 -14.83 -4.26 -20.27
N SER A 162 -15.89 -4.49 -19.50
CA SER A 162 -17.06 -5.27 -19.92
C SER A 162 -18.09 -4.39 -20.66
N ASP A 163 -18.84 -4.98 -21.59
CA ASP A 163 -19.96 -4.31 -22.26
C ASP A 163 -21.18 -4.07 -21.33
N ASP A 164 -21.19 -4.69 -20.16
CA ASP A 164 -22.30 -4.60 -19.18
C ASP A 164 -22.21 -3.36 -18.26
N ASN A 165 -21.28 -2.46 -18.51
CA ASN A 165 -21.13 -1.23 -17.72
C ASN A 165 -21.82 -0.02 -18.35
N ASN A 166 -22.05 1.02 -17.53
CA ASN A 166 -22.58 2.32 -17.96
C ASN A 166 -21.57 3.42 -17.60
N ILE A 167 -20.38 3.38 -18.19
CA ILE A 167 -19.30 4.34 -17.98
C ILE A 167 -19.31 5.35 -19.13
N PRO A 168 -19.23 6.66 -18.85
CA PRO A 168 -19.12 7.67 -19.90
C PRO A 168 -17.94 7.41 -20.85
N GLU A 169 -18.16 7.61 -22.15
CA GLU A 169 -17.14 7.36 -23.17
C GLU A 169 -15.83 8.13 -22.90
N GLU A 170 -15.92 9.35 -22.34
CA GLU A 170 -14.73 10.14 -21.99
C GLU A 170 -13.89 9.46 -20.91
N THR A 171 -14.53 8.86 -19.92
CA THR A 171 -13.83 8.08 -18.87
C THR A 171 -13.24 6.81 -19.48
N LEU A 172 -13.97 6.12 -20.35
CA LEU A 172 -13.46 4.92 -21.03
C LEU A 172 -12.25 5.21 -21.92
N LYS A 173 -12.18 6.39 -22.55
CA LYS A 173 -11.00 6.80 -23.34
C LYS A 173 -9.70 6.77 -22.56
N PHE A 174 -9.76 6.99 -21.25
CA PHE A 174 -8.59 6.89 -20.36
C PHE A 174 -7.98 5.48 -20.37
N PHE A 175 -8.81 4.44 -20.52
CA PHE A 175 -8.41 3.04 -20.50
C PHE A 175 -8.09 2.47 -21.90
N PHE A 176 -8.40 3.19 -22.98
CA PHE A 176 -8.16 2.71 -24.35
C PHE A 176 -6.68 2.64 -24.69
N GLY A 177 -6.26 1.52 -25.27
CA GLY A 177 -4.87 1.30 -25.70
C GLY A 177 -3.92 1.03 -24.53
N VAL A 178 -4.44 0.65 -23.36
CA VAL A 178 -3.63 0.11 -22.26
C VAL A 178 -3.17 -1.29 -22.63
N GLU A 179 -1.86 -1.48 -22.66
CA GLU A 179 -1.23 -2.77 -22.96
C GLU A 179 -0.69 -3.45 -21.71
N GLN A 180 -0.35 -2.67 -20.69
CA GLN A 180 0.21 -3.15 -19.44
C GLN A 180 -0.48 -2.47 -18.26
N THR A 181 -0.70 -3.24 -17.21
CA THR A 181 -1.27 -2.73 -15.96
C THR A 181 -0.35 -3.06 -14.78
N ILE A 182 -0.13 -2.07 -13.94
CA ILE A 182 0.55 -2.19 -12.65
C ILE A 182 -0.48 -1.90 -11.56
N ILE A 183 -0.49 -2.68 -10.49
CA ILE A 183 -1.40 -2.48 -9.37
C ILE A 183 -0.58 -2.09 -8.14
N LEU A 184 -0.96 -1.00 -7.49
CA LEU A 184 -0.39 -0.54 -6.23
C LEU A 184 -1.48 -0.56 -5.15
N SER A 185 -1.33 -1.44 -4.16
CA SER A 185 -2.09 -1.37 -2.91
C SER A 185 -1.29 -0.53 -1.93
N VAL A 186 -1.84 0.62 -1.52
CA VAL A 186 -1.18 1.56 -0.62
C VAL A 186 -1.79 1.46 0.75
N SER A 187 -1.00 1.13 1.75
CA SER A 187 -1.40 1.08 3.17
C SER A 187 -0.61 2.08 4.00
N MET A 188 -1.08 2.37 5.20
CA MET A 188 -0.34 3.26 6.12
C MET A 188 1.04 2.70 6.42
N GLU A 189 1.10 1.41 6.75
CA GLU A 189 2.34 0.66 6.92
C GLU A 189 2.32 -0.57 6.02
N LYS A 190 3.49 -0.94 5.56
CA LYS A 190 3.68 -2.11 4.71
C LYS A 190 3.74 -3.38 5.55
N VAL A 191 2.95 -4.37 5.19
CA VAL A 191 3.26 -5.75 5.57
C VAL A 191 4.48 -6.16 4.76
N GLN A 192 5.62 -6.39 5.44
CA GLN A 192 6.81 -6.87 4.74
C GLN A 192 6.64 -8.37 4.44
N PRO A 193 6.32 -8.78 3.21
CA PRO A 193 6.20 -10.19 2.87
C PRO A 193 7.61 -10.80 2.80
N ILE A 194 7.99 -11.50 3.86
CA ILE A 194 9.27 -12.20 3.91
C ILE A 194 9.04 -13.66 3.50
N GLY A 195 9.82 -14.13 2.53
CA GLY A 195 9.89 -15.54 2.19
C GLY A 195 8.56 -16.18 1.81
N GLU A 196 8.02 -17.05 2.66
CA GLU A 196 6.79 -17.82 2.39
C GLU A 196 5.58 -16.94 2.16
N LEU A 197 5.44 -15.83 2.89
CA LEU A 197 4.28 -14.93 2.76
C LEU A 197 4.19 -14.30 1.36
N LEU A 198 5.31 -14.00 0.73
CA LEU A 198 5.32 -13.48 -0.64
C LEU A 198 4.87 -14.54 -1.65
N PHE A 199 5.22 -15.82 -1.42
CA PHE A 199 4.75 -16.91 -2.28
C PHE A 199 3.27 -17.18 -2.12
N ASP A 200 2.77 -17.15 -0.88
CA ASP A 200 1.35 -17.35 -0.60
C ASP A 200 0.53 -16.19 -1.21
N PHE A 201 1.01 -14.96 -1.10
CA PHE A 201 0.44 -13.80 -1.77
C PHE A 201 0.39 -13.98 -3.29
N ASP A 202 1.53 -14.30 -3.91
CA ASP A 202 1.60 -14.52 -5.34
C ASP A 202 0.72 -15.69 -5.82
N ALA A 203 0.67 -16.77 -5.05
CA ALA A 203 -0.16 -17.93 -5.40
C ALA A 203 -1.66 -17.58 -5.40
N GLN A 204 -2.11 -16.76 -4.43
CA GLN A 204 -3.49 -16.30 -4.35
C GLN A 204 -3.83 -15.34 -5.49
N VAL A 205 -3.00 -14.30 -5.70
CA VAL A 205 -3.25 -13.31 -6.75
C VAL A 205 -3.19 -13.94 -8.16
N LYS A 206 -2.27 -14.85 -8.42
CA LYS A 206 -2.12 -15.52 -9.73
C LYS A 206 -3.38 -16.27 -10.18
N GLN A 207 -4.19 -16.76 -9.25
CA GLN A 207 -5.46 -17.40 -9.60
C GLN A 207 -6.44 -16.45 -10.28
N HIS A 208 -6.29 -15.15 -10.04
CA HIS A 208 -7.16 -14.08 -10.58
C HIS A 208 -6.55 -13.35 -11.79
N LEU A 209 -5.27 -13.61 -12.11
CA LEU A 209 -4.58 -12.93 -13.21
C LEU A 209 -4.86 -13.53 -14.60
N SER A 210 -5.61 -14.63 -14.69
CA SER A 210 -5.91 -15.27 -15.98
C SER A 210 -6.62 -14.27 -16.90
N HIS A 211 -6.04 -14.10 -18.10
CA HIS A 211 -6.55 -13.17 -19.13
C HIS A 211 -6.41 -11.68 -18.82
N THR A 212 -5.53 -11.29 -17.89
CA THR A 212 -5.24 -9.88 -17.61
C THR A 212 -3.91 -9.45 -18.22
N ASN A 213 -3.76 -8.14 -18.43
CA ASN A 213 -2.52 -7.51 -18.86
C ASN A 213 -1.68 -6.99 -17.68
N VAL A 214 -1.91 -7.50 -16.48
CA VAL A 214 -1.17 -7.10 -15.28
C VAL A 214 0.25 -7.65 -15.30
N VAL A 215 1.22 -6.75 -15.27
CA VAL A 215 2.66 -7.08 -15.33
C VAL A 215 3.31 -7.17 -13.96
N CYS A 216 2.83 -6.39 -12.99
CA CYS A 216 3.24 -6.48 -11.60
C CYS A 216 2.20 -5.88 -10.66
N TYR A 217 2.31 -6.24 -9.38
CA TYR A 217 1.49 -5.72 -8.29
C TYR A 217 2.33 -5.63 -7.01
N HIS A 218 2.10 -4.55 -6.25
CA HIS A 218 2.82 -4.27 -5.02
C HIS A 218 1.86 -3.89 -3.90
N ASN A 219 2.18 -4.32 -2.68
CA ASN A 219 1.73 -3.65 -1.48
C ASN A 219 2.86 -2.73 -1.00
N ILE A 220 2.57 -1.45 -0.83
CA ILE A 220 3.54 -0.43 -0.45
C ILE A 220 3.01 0.43 0.68
N SER A 221 3.90 0.98 1.49
CA SER A 221 3.52 1.98 2.48
C SER A 221 3.24 3.33 1.83
N VAL A 222 2.60 4.22 2.56
CA VAL A 222 2.38 5.59 2.12
C VAL A 222 3.70 6.30 1.80
N GLU A 223 4.76 6.06 2.58
CA GLU A 223 6.08 6.66 2.33
C GLU A 223 6.69 6.17 1.00
N ASP A 224 6.62 4.85 0.72
CA ASP A 224 7.04 4.32 -0.58
C ASP A 224 6.19 4.91 -1.71
N TYR A 225 4.89 5.19 -1.46
CA TYR A 225 4.00 5.79 -2.44
C TYR A 225 4.32 7.27 -2.70
N GLU A 226 4.72 8.03 -1.69
CA GLU A 226 5.23 9.40 -1.87
C GLU A 226 6.47 9.42 -2.77
N VAL A 227 7.34 8.41 -2.65
CA VAL A 227 8.46 8.22 -3.58
C VAL A 227 7.97 7.91 -5.00
N VAL A 228 6.93 7.10 -5.16
CA VAL A 228 6.29 6.86 -6.47
C VAL A 228 5.76 8.18 -7.05
N CYS A 229 5.10 9.02 -6.25
CA CYS A 229 4.63 10.34 -6.69
C CYS A 229 5.80 11.24 -7.14
N ASN A 230 6.91 11.22 -6.42
CA ASN A 230 8.12 11.94 -6.83
C ASN A 230 8.68 11.41 -8.18
N LEU A 231 8.65 10.10 -8.40
CA LEU A 231 9.05 9.51 -9.67
C LEU A 231 8.09 9.87 -10.82
N ILE A 232 6.76 9.96 -10.57
CA ILE A 232 5.78 10.45 -11.54
C ILE A 232 6.14 11.87 -11.98
N GLU A 233 6.50 12.72 -11.05
CA GLU A 233 6.78 14.14 -11.30
C GLU A 233 8.10 14.35 -12.07
N ASN A 234 9.13 13.57 -11.76
CA ASN A 234 10.49 13.84 -12.23
C ASN A 234 10.97 12.91 -13.35
N CYS A 235 10.52 11.65 -13.38
CA CYS A 235 10.95 10.63 -14.36
C CYS A 235 9.85 9.58 -14.64
N PRO A 236 8.64 10.01 -15.07
CA PRO A 236 7.52 9.08 -15.24
C PRO A 236 7.82 7.95 -16.25
N ASP A 237 8.58 8.22 -17.30
CA ASP A 237 8.90 7.22 -18.33
C ASP A 237 9.70 6.03 -17.79
N GLU A 238 10.46 6.22 -16.71
CA GLU A 238 11.23 5.15 -16.06
C GLU A 238 10.41 4.37 -15.01
N LEU A 239 9.34 4.95 -14.47
CA LEU A 239 8.58 4.38 -13.37
C LEU A 239 8.02 2.97 -13.64
N PRO A 240 7.41 2.66 -14.81
CA PRO A 240 6.95 1.31 -15.10
C PRO A 240 8.08 0.27 -15.07
N THR A 241 9.25 0.64 -15.59
CA THR A 241 10.44 -0.22 -15.60
C THR A 241 10.96 -0.43 -14.18
N ILE A 242 11.04 0.61 -13.38
CA ILE A 242 11.46 0.56 -11.97
C ILE A 242 10.56 -0.39 -11.18
N LEU A 243 9.24 -0.19 -11.25
CA LEU A 243 8.27 -1.02 -10.51
C LEU A 243 8.32 -2.49 -10.97
N THR A 244 8.40 -2.73 -12.27
CA THR A 244 8.48 -4.09 -12.80
C THR A 244 9.79 -4.80 -12.43
N SER A 245 10.92 -4.09 -12.44
CA SER A 245 12.20 -4.63 -12.04
C SER A 245 12.25 -4.92 -10.54
N TRP A 246 11.76 -3.98 -9.73
CA TRP A 246 11.62 -4.17 -8.28
C TRP A 246 10.75 -5.40 -7.94
N TYR A 247 9.61 -5.56 -8.64
CA TYR A 247 8.75 -6.74 -8.51
C TYR A 247 9.50 -8.06 -8.78
N LYS A 248 10.28 -8.10 -9.85
CA LYS A 248 11.05 -9.29 -10.24
C LYS A 248 12.16 -9.59 -9.24
N ASP A 249 12.91 -8.57 -8.83
CA ASP A 249 14.04 -8.74 -7.92
C ASP A 249 13.62 -9.22 -6.53
N GLN A 250 12.48 -8.74 -6.02
CA GLN A 250 11.89 -9.25 -4.77
C GLN A 250 11.57 -10.76 -4.81
N ARG A 251 11.29 -11.31 -5.99
CA ARG A 251 10.91 -12.70 -6.19
C ARG A 251 12.07 -13.61 -6.53
N VAL A 252 13.13 -13.06 -7.07
CA VAL A 252 14.37 -13.81 -7.35
C VAL A 252 15.20 -13.92 -6.08
N ASP A 253 15.41 -12.85 -5.38
CA ASP A 253 16.13 -12.84 -4.10
C ASP A 253 15.15 -13.04 -2.94
N LYS A 254 14.91 -14.28 -2.58
CA LYS A 254 14.01 -14.71 -1.50
C LYS A 254 14.30 -14.08 -0.13
N ARG A 255 15.31 -13.23 0.00
CA ARG A 255 15.85 -12.76 1.28
C ARG A 255 15.41 -11.35 1.66
N SER A 256 14.91 -10.53 0.74
CA SER A 256 14.63 -9.15 1.10
C SER A 256 13.43 -8.57 0.37
N ALA A 257 12.37 -8.33 1.13
CA ALA A 257 11.40 -7.29 0.77
C ALA A 257 12.09 -5.93 0.98
N VAL A 258 12.90 -5.50 0.02
CA VAL A 258 13.54 -4.19 0.09
C VAL A 258 12.49 -3.13 -0.15
N VAL A 259 12.39 -2.12 0.72
CA VAL A 259 11.55 -0.95 0.51
C VAL A 259 12.03 -0.18 -0.74
N LEU A 260 11.12 0.53 -1.41
CA LEU A 260 11.42 1.17 -2.69
C LEU A 260 12.62 2.12 -2.62
N VAL A 261 12.71 2.93 -1.57
CA VAL A 261 13.84 3.87 -1.35
C VAL A 261 15.19 3.15 -1.34
N ASN A 262 15.27 2.02 -0.62
CA ASN A 262 16.50 1.24 -0.55
C ASN A 262 16.82 0.55 -1.88
N TYR A 263 15.78 0.11 -2.61
CA TYR A 263 15.93 -0.44 -3.96
C TYR A 263 16.52 0.60 -4.91
N LEU A 264 15.97 1.80 -4.93
CA LEU A 264 16.47 2.90 -5.76
C LEU A 264 17.91 3.28 -5.41
N SER A 265 18.24 3.33 -4.13
CA SER A 265 19.61 3.62 -3.67
C SER A 265 20.62 2.57 -4.14
N SER A 266 20.23 1.28 -4.18
CA SER A 266 21.08 0.19 -4.65
C SER A 266 21.25 0.19 -6.18
N TYR A 267 20.32 0.78 -6.91
CA TYR A 267 20.37 0.88 -8.38
C TYR A 267 21.34 1.96 -8.90
N GLY A 268 21.99 2.69 -7.98
CA GLY A 268 23.01 3.72 -8.33
C GLY A 268 22.42 4.97 -9.00
N LYS A 269 21.09 5.12 -9.00
CA LYS A 269 20.41 6.31 -9.49
C LYS A 269 19.88 7.11 -8.29
N GLN A 270 20.34 8.34 -8.13
CA GLN A 270 19.78 9.26 -7.14
C GLN A 270 18.45 9.80 -7.67
N TYR A 271 17.35 9.19 -7.28
CA TYR A 271 15.99 9.64 -7.57
C TYR A 271 15.34 10.38 -6.39
N VAL A 272 16.08 10.61 -5.31
CA VAL A 272 15.61 11.27 -4.08
C VAL A 272 16.33 12.59 -3.88
#